data_9e6bafa99e641b7177e397cdd2f86174
#
_entry.id   9e6bafa99e641b7177e397cdd2f86174
#
_cell.length_a   1.000
_cell.length_b   1.000
_cell.length_c   1.000
_cell.angle_alpha   90.00
_cell.angle_beta   90.00
_cell.angle_gamma   90.00
#
_symmetry.space_group_name_H-M   'P 1'
#
loop_
_entity.id
_entity.type
_entity.pdbx_description
1 polymer ?
#
loop_
_entity_poly.entity_id
_entity_poly.type
_entity_poly.pdbx_seq_one_letter_code
_entity_poly.pdbx_strand_id
1 'polypeptide(L)'
;MKLRNFYRIFTVLTVIGIINVSCSKERLEDETPELNSYTETATYLDTKKQEEQVYPVDSPGTGPIIAQQGTQMWPHKEIFMYANGDSVHYPFEIRIIEIYKPIDMVYSQMPTVSDGKLLKTGGEIRVRAFKDGQELVLRPNKEIRLDFPTSAPDNNMRVFYGQVTGSVVNWANPNDSLQISSNFYNVYSHRMNWINCDYFADYSGTLASFNLTSTTEDITSLGKFIYFDGLNSMMQIYSMPSASVPVGENIKIIFIGKNTAGELFHYYNDTIVTTSNSYEISLSQISETDLDALLNNL
;
A
#
# COMPACT_ATOMS: atom_id res chain seq x y z
N MET A 1 -91.16 13.68 -22.43
CA MET A 1 -90.49 13.56 -21.09
C MET A 1 -89.21 12.75 -21.21
N LYS A 2 -88.27 13.00 -22.17
CA LYS A 2 -87.01 12.26 -22.35
C LYS A 2 -85.74 13.12 -22.64
N LEU A 3 -85.91 14.43 -22.79
CA LEU A 3 -84.79 15.31 -23.08
C LEU A 3 -84.06 15.94 -21.82
N ARG A 4 -84.77 15.94 -20.71
CA ARG A 4 -84.29 16.64 -19.49
C ARG A 4 -83.21 15.84 -18.66
N ASN A 5 -83.18 14.49 -18.88
CA ASN A 5 -82.24 13.60 -18.24
C ASN A 5 -80.92 13.46 -19.00
N PHE A 6 -80.87 13.82 -20.29
CA PHE A 6 -79.69 13.72 -21.12
C PHE A 6 -78.69 14.82 -20.77
N TYR A 7 -79.15 16.02 -20.44
CA TYR A 7 -78.28 17.15 -20.09
C TYR A 7 -77.70 17.00 -18.68
N ARG A 8 -78.29 16.29 -17.75
CA ARG A 8 -77.78 16.04 -16.43
C ARG A 8 -76.64 15.03 -16.40
N ILE A 9 -76.66 14.05 -17.29
CA ILE A 9 -75.57 13.06 -17.39
C ILE A 9 -74.35 13.67 -18.10
N PHE A 10 -74.57 14.59 -19.07
CA PHE A 10 -73.43 15.24 -19.77
C PHE A 10 -72.70 16.21 -18.88
N THR A 11 -73.42 16.92 -18.02
CA THR A 11 -72.80 17.91 -17.10
C THR A 11 -72.00 17.21 -15.96
N VAL A 12 -72.40 16.02 -15.53
CA VAL A 12 -71.67 15.24 -14.54
C VAL A 12 -70.38 14.63 -15.13
N LEU A 13 -70.43 14.20 -16.40
CA LEU A 13 -69.27 13.65 -17.09
C LEU A 13 -68.19 14.76 -17.40
N THR A 14 -68.61 16.00 -17.65
CA THR A 14 -67.69 17.11 -17.93
C THR A 14 -66.99 17.61 -16.65
N VAL A 15 -67.63 17.50 -15.47
CA VAL A 15 -67.03 17.87 -14.19
C VAL A 15 -66.04 16.82 -13.67
N ILE A 16 -66.26 15.53 -14.01
CA ILE A 16 -65.31 14.45 -13.63
C ILE A 16 -64.03 14.47 -14.50
N GLY A 17 -64.11 15.04 -15.73
CA GLY A 17 -62.97 15.16 -16.63
C GLY A 17 -61.93 16.21 -16.23
N ILE A 18 -62.23 17.15 -15.31
CA ILE A 18 -61.36 18.25 -14.94
C ILE A 18 -60.52 17.97 -13.68
N ILE A 19 -60.82 16.89 -12.93
CA ILE A 19 -60.12 16.56 -11.67
C ILE A 19 -58.83 15.72 -11.90
N ASN A 20 -58.55 15.28 -13.13
CA ASN A 20 -57.34 14.48 -13.42
C ASN A 20 -56.15 15.30 -13.95
N VAL A 21 -56.16 16.63 -13.84
CA VAL A 21 -54.94 17.41 -13.89
C VAL A 21 -54.36 17.48 -12.49
N SER A 22 -54.08 16.31 -11.93
CA SER A 22 -53.25 16.18 -10.76
C SER A 22 -51.83 16.54 -11.19
N CYS A 23 -51.29 17.60 -10.63
CA CYS A 23 -49.89 17.92 -10.61
C CYS A 23 -49.05 16.64 -10.54
N SER A 24 -48.40 16.26 -11.64
CA SER A 24 -47.12 15.59 -11.52
C SER A 24 -46.20 16.60 -10.84
N LYS A 25 -46.10 16.53 -9.52
CA LYS A 25 -44.88 16.97 -8.88
C LYS A 25 -43.78 16.19 -9.61
N GLU A 26 -43.07 16.86 -10.51
CA GLU A 26 -41.73 16.43 -10.84
C GLU A 26 -41.05 16.28 -9.48
N ARG A 27 -40.92 15.02 -9.04
CA ARG A 27 -39.94 14.73 -8.01
C ARG A 27 -38.64 15.14 -8.69
N LEU A 28 -38.11 16.29 -8.27
CA LEU A 28 -36.70 16.54 -8.40
C LEU A 28 -36.08 15.35 -7.67
N GLU A 29 -35.70 14.33 -8.43
CA GLU A 29 -34.74 13.39 -7.93
C GLU A 29 -33.57 14.27 -7.55
N ASP A 30 -33.26 14.35 -6.26
CA ASP A 30 -32.02 14.95 -5.79
C ASP A 30 -30.92 14.20 -6.54
N GLU A 31 -30.41 14.78 -7.63
CA GLU A 31 -29.26 14.27 -8.32
C GLU A 31 -28.16 14.22 -7.26
N THR A 32 -27.84 13.01 -6.80
CA THR A 32 -26.67 12.81 -5.97
C THR A 32 -25.49 13.31 -6.80
N PRO A 33 -24.72 14.32 -6.31
CA PRO A 33 -23.62 14.87 -7.06
C PRO A 33 -22.68 13.73 -7.49
N GLU A 34 -22.34 13.72 -8.78
CA GLU A 34 -21.41 12.75 -9.31
C GLU A 34 -20.03 13.02 -8.70
N LEU A 35 -19.49 12.02 -8.01
CA LEU A 35 -18.17 12.15 -7.37
C LEU A 35 -17.06 12.06 -8.42
N ASN A 36 -16.01 12.83 -8.23
CA ASN A 36 -14.80 12.71 -9.04
C ASN A 36 -14.20 11.31 -8.89
N SER A 37 -13.88 10.66 -10.01
CA SER A 37 -13.39 9.28 -10.03
C SER A 37 -11.96 9.19 -10.54
N TYR A 38 -11.18 8.26 -9.95
CA TYR A 38 -9.73 8.14 -10.15
C TYR A 38 -9.32 6.71 -10.53
N THR A 39 -10.01 6.15 -11.51
CA THR A 39 -9.88 4.74 -11.91
C THR A 39 -8.50 4.33 -12.42
N GLU A 40 -7.66 5.29 -12.85
CA GLU A 40 -6.30 5.01 -13.33
C GLU A 40 -5.24 4.98 -12.21
N THR A 41 -5.64 5.17 -10.95
CA THR A 41 -4.70 5.26 -9.82
C THR A 41 -3.89 3.98 -9.62
N ALA A 42 -4.55 2.82 -9.65
CA ALA A 42 -3.87 1.54 -9.45
C ALA A 42 -2.84 1.29 -10.55
N THR A 43 -3.22 1.51 -11.81
CA THR A 43 -2.31 1.42 -12.97
C THR A 43 -1.12 2.36 -12.81
N TYR A 44 -1.37 3.62 -12.43
CA TYR A 44 -0.31 4.59 -12.20
C TYR A 44 0.67 4.15 -11.12
N LEU A 45 0.19 3.76 -9.95
CA LEU A 45 1.05 3.28 -8.86
C LEU A 45 1.87 2.05 -9.28
N ASP A 46 1.28 1.14 -10.08
CA ASP A 46 2.00 -0.01 -10.61
C ASP A 46 3.16 0.39 -11.55
N THR A 47 2.99 1.45 -12.35
CA THR A 47 4.09 1.96 -13.22
C THR A 47 5.23 2.62 -12.45
N LYS A 48 4.98 3.00 -11.17
CA LYS A 48 5.98 3.67 -10.32
C LYS A 48 6.76 2.69 -9.43
N LYS A 49 6.39 1.41 -9.41
CA LYS A 49 7.12 0.38 -8.66
C LYS A 49 8.55 0.26 -9.17
N GLN A 50 9.48 0.03 -8.24
CA GLN A 50 10.86 -0.23 -8.61
C GLN A 50 10.97 -1.50 -9.45
N GLU A 51 11.80 -1.44 -10.50
CA GLU A 51 12.23 -2.63 -11.22
C GLU A 51 13.24 -3.44 -10.40
N GLU A 52 13.27 -4.76 -10.61
CA GLU A 52 14.27 -5.61 -9.98
C GLU A 52 15.67 -5.23 -10.49
N GLN A 53 16.59 -4.94 -9.58
CA GLN A 53 18.01 -4.84 -9.86
C GLN A 53 18.53 -6.26 -10.11
N VAL A 54 19.25 -6.49 -11.21
CA VAL A 54 19.74 -7.81 -11.62
C VAL A 54 21.25 -7.88 -11.47
N TYR A 55 21.73 -8.85 -10.72
CA TYR A 55 23.14 -9.07 -10.45
C TYR A 55 23.57 -10.47 -10.91
N PRO A 56 24.40 -10.60 -11.96
CA PRO A 56 24.96 -11.88 -12.37
C PRO A 56 25.97 -12.39 -11.34
N VAL A 57 25.93 -13.67 -11.08
CA VAL A 57 26.88 -14.40 -10.22
C VAL A 57 27.60 -15.44 -11.09
N ASP A 58 28.77 -15.06 -11.60
CA ASP A 58 29.50 -15.86 -12.61
C ASP A 58 30.41 -16.92 -11.98
N SER A 59 30.83 -16.72 -10.74
CA SER A 59 31.80 -17.58 -10.04
C SER A 59 31.65 -17.38 -8.52
N PRO A 60 32.26 -18.25 -7.70
CA PRO A 60 32.35 -18.00 -6.26
C PRO A 60 33.06 -16.67 -5.99
N GLY A 61 32.30 -15.69 -5.48
CA GLY A 61 32.83 -14.38 -5.10
C GLY A 61 33.52 -14.40 -3.73
N THR A 62 34.46 -13.49 -3.52
CA THR A 62 35.12 -13.28 -2.23
C THR A 62 34.48 -12.14 -1.40
N GLY A 63 33.53 -11.43 -1.95
CA GLY A 63 32.83 -10.31 -1.33
C GLY A 63 31.31 -10.34 -1.61
N PRO A 64 30.58 -9.41 -1.01
CA PRO A 64 29.15 -9.29 -1.23
C PRO A 64 28.81 -8.69 -2.60
N ILE A 65 27.60 -9.00 -3.10
CA ILE A 65 26.89 -8.11 -4.01
C ILE A 65 26.42 -6.92 -3.18
N ILE A 66 26.64 -5.70 -3.67
CA ILE A 66 26.14 -4.47 -3.04
C ILE A 66 25.04 -3.90 -3.95
N ALA A 67 23.81 -3.84 -3.45
CA ALA A 67 22.67 -3.28 -4.17
C ALA A 67 22.66 -1.74 -4.10
N GLN A 68 21.79 -1.10 -4.88
CA GLN A 68 21.84 0.36 -5.12
C GLN A 68 21.60 1.20 -3.86
N GLN A 69 20.82 0.73 -2.89
CA GLN A 69 20.59 1.43 -1.62
C GLN A 69 21.45 0.88 -0.47
N GLY A 70 22.40 -0.01 -0.78
CA GLY A 70 23.44 -0.46 0.13
C GLY A 70 23.22 -1.81 0.80
N THR A 71 22.14 -2.53 0.47
CA THR A 71 21.97 -3.93 0.91
C THR A 71 23.13 -4.77 0.41
N GLN A 72 23.72 -5.60 1.29
CA GLN A 72 24.77 -6.52 0.91
C GLN A 72 24.29 -7.98 0.99
N MET A 73 24.72 -8.79 0.02
CA MET A 73 24.33 -10.20 -0.09
C MET A 73 25.52 -11.08 -0.41
N TRP A 74 25.56 -12.31 0.14
CA TRP A 74 26.59 -13.33 -0.11
C TRP A 74 25.98 -14.57 -0.76
N PRO A 75 25.64 -14.51 -2.06
CA PRO A 75 25.06 -15.65 -2.75
C PRO A 75 26.13 -16.66 -3.17
N HIS A 76 25.94 -17.91 -2.78
CA HIS A 76 26.76 -19.05 -3.21
C HIS A 76 25.89 -20.12 -3.84
N LYS A 77 26.33 -20.74 -4.93
CA LYS A 77 25.54 -21.78 -5.62
C LYS A 77 25.13 -22.95 -4.71
N GLU A 78 25.91 -23.22 -3.66
CA GLU A 78 25.70 -24.32 -2.71
C GLU A 78 24.47 -24.09 -1.82
N ILE A 79 23.96 -22.87 -1.70
CA ILE A 79 22.75 -22.58 -0.93
C ILE A 79 21.48 -22.69 -1.77
N PHE A 80 21.60 -22.76 -3.12
CA PHE A 80 20.47 -22.80 -4.03
C PHE A 80 20.28 -24.17 -4.67
N MET A 81 19.03 -24.43 -5.09
CA MET A 81 18.65 -25.57 -5.92
C MET A 81 17.48 -25.19 -6.82
N TYR A 82 17.26 -25.95 -7.87
CA TYR A 82 16.00 -25.93 -8.60
C TYR A 82 14.87 -26.50 -7.76
N ALA A 83 13.61 -26.16 -8.07
CA ALA A 83 12.45 -26.66 -7.34
C ALA A 83 12.32 -28.21 -7.35
N ASN A 84 12.89 -28.89 -8.34
CA ASN A 84 12.96 -30.35 -8.42
C ASN A 84 14.11 -30.97 -7.58
N GLY A 85 14.93 -30.14 -6.90
CA GLY A 85 16.06 -30.56 -6.07
C GLY A 85 17.42 -30.61 -6.77
N ASP A 86 17.47 -30.37 -8.07
CA ASP A 86 18.74 -30.40 -8.84
C ASP A 86 19.69 -29.28 -8.38
N SER A 87 20.98 -29.53 -8.57
CA SER A 87 22.05 -28.61 -8.22
C SER A 87 22.18 -27.47 -9.22
N VAL A 88 22.44 -26.27 -8.71
CA VAL A 88 22.69 -25.07 -9.49
C VAL A 88 24.19 -24.97 -9.83
N HIS A 89 24.48 -24.51 -11.05
CA HIS A 89 25.83 -24.20 -11.53
C HIS A 89 25.91 -22.71 -11.87
N TYR A 90 27.10 -22.14 -11.81
CA TYR A 90 27.37 -20.80 -12.33
C TYR A 90 27.24 -20.75 -13.86
N PRO A 91 26.85 -19.61 -14.47
CA PRO A 91 26.33 -18.41 -13.79
C PRO A 91 24.87 -18.58 -13.36
N PHE A 92 24.43 -17.74 -12.43
CA PHE A 92 23.03 -17.55 -12.07
C PHE A 92 22.81 -16.06 -11.74
N GLU A 93 21.57 -15.63 -11.52
CA GLU A 93 21.25 -14.23 -11.24
C GLU A 93 20.63 -14.09 -9.85
N ILE A 94 20.98 -13.00 -9.15
CA ILE A 94 20.24 -12.49 -7.99
C ILE A 94 19.46 -11.28 -8.45
N ARG A 95 18.19 -11.21 -8.06
CA ARG A 95 17.31 -10.06 -8.29
C ARG A 95 16.86 -9.50 -6.98
N ILE A 96 16.92 -8.17 -6.83
CA ILE A 96 16.59 -7.47 -5.59
C ILE A 96 15.74 -6.22 -5.87
N ILE A 97 14.80 -5.97 -4.96
CA ILE A 97 14.13 -4.67 -4.76
C ILE A 97 14.49 -4.22 -3.36
N GLU A 98 14.79 -2.92 -3.18
CA GLU A 98 15.10 -2.31 -1.89
C GLU A 98 14.09 -1.21 -1.58
N ILE A 99 13.46 -1.27 -0.41
CA ILE A 99 12.48 -0.30 0.09
C ILE A 99 12.96 0.25 1.43
N TYR A 100 13.68 1.37 1.37
CA TYR A 100 14.18 2.07 2.55
C TYR A 100 13.58 3.46 2.71
N LYS A 101 13.02 4.03 1.64
CA LYS A 101 12.50 5.39 1.59
C LYS A 101 10.98 5.40 1.58
N PRO A 102 10.35 6.43 2.16
CA PRO A 102 8.89 6.55 2.16
C PRO A 102 8.26 6.52 0.75
N ILE A 103 8.87 7.20 -0.24
CA ILE A 103 8.41 7.18 -1.62
C ILE A 103 8.35 5.74 -2.19
N ASP A 104 9.35 4.91 -1.86
CA ASP A 104 9.39 3.52 -2.32
C ASP A 104 8.28 2.70 -1.67
N MET A 105 7.98 2.93 -0.37
CA MET A 105 6.86 2.28 0.33
C MET A 105 5.52 2.62 -0.31
N VAL A 106 5.28 3.91 -0.60
CA VAL A 106 4.03 4.39 -1.21
C VAL A 106 3.85 3.81 -2.62
N TYR A 107 4.86 3.94 -3.48
CA TYR A 107 4.76 3.47 -4.86
C TYR A 107 4.73 1.94 -4.96
N SER A 108 5.48 1.24 -4.12
CA SER A 108 5.44 -0.23 -4.07
C SER A 108 4.19 -0.77 -3.38
N GLN A 109 3.42 0.11 -2.70
CA GLN A 109 2.25 -0.27 -1.90
C GLN A 109 2.60 -1.35 -0.86
N MET A 110 3.77 -1.16 -0.20
CA MET A 110 4.32 -2.07 0.80
C MET A 110 4.15 -1.48 2.21
N PRO A 111 3.01 -1.74 2.88
CA PRO A 111 2.77 -1.26 4.23
C PRO A 111 3.60 -2.03 5.26
N THR A 112 4.13 -1.33 6.26
CA THR A 112 4.87 -1.90 7.38
C THR A 112 3.91 -2.26 8.52
N VAL A 113 3.08 -3.27 8.27
CA VAL A 113 2.01 -3.71 9.18
C VAL A 113 2.04 -5.23 9.35
N SER A 114 1.95 -5.69 10.60
CA SER A 114 1.86 -7.11 10.97
C SER A 114 0.59 -7.34 11.79
N ASP A 115 -0.35 -8.13 11.27
CA ASP A 115 -1.64 -8.45 11.90
C ASP A 115 -2.38 -7.19 12.42
N GLY A 116 -2.42 -6.14 11.59
CA GLY A 116 -3.07 -4.87 11.90
C GLY A 116 -2.31 -3.95 12.85
N LYS A 117 -1.09 -4.29 13.26
CA LYS A 117 -0.22 -3.46 14.09
C LYS A 117 0.92 -2.87 13.29
N LEU A 118 1.21 -1.59 13.53
CA LEU A 118 2.35 -0.92 12.92
C LEU A 118 3.67 -1.52 13.39
N LEU A 119 4.60 -1.55 12.46
CA LEU A 119 6.00 -1.87 12.71
C LEU A 119 6.84 -0.60 12.55
N LYS A 120 7.90 -0.46 13.34
CA LYS A 120 8.99 0.46 13.03
C LYS A 120 9.96 -0.27 12.13
N THR A 121 10.24 0.27 10.94
CA THR A 121 11.07 -0.44 9.96
C THR A 121 12.51 0.06 9.91
N GLY A 122 13.43 -0.89 9.74
CA GLY A 122 14.83 -0.68 9.34
C GLY A 122 15.05 -0.92 7.84
N GLY A 123 13.99 -1.31 7.09
CA GLY A 123 14.03 -1.51 5.65
C GLY A 123 13.48 -2.86 5.21
N GLU A 124 12.92 -2.87 4.02
CA GLU A 124 12.32 -4.01 3.36
C GLU A 124 13.06 -4.34 2.08
N ILE A 125 13.26 -5.61 1.80
CA ILE A 125 13.86 -6.06 0.55
C ILE A 125 13.09 -7.24 -0.02
N ARG A 126 13.15 -7.37 -1.35
CA ARG A 126 12.73 -8.59 -2.03
C ARG A 126 13.94 -9.20 -2.70
N VAL A 127 14.26 -10.45 -2.36
CA VAL A 127 15.41 -11.18 -2.92
C VAL A 127 14.92 -12.44 -3.61
N ARG A 128 15.33 -12.62 -4.87
CA ARG A 128 15.06 -13.82 -5.69
C ARG A 128 16.32 -14.25 -6.40
N ALA A 129 16.42 -15.53 -6.74
CA ALA A 129 17.52 -16.08 -7.53
C ALA A 129 16.97 -16.80 -8.76
N PHE A 130 17.65 -16.67 -9.90
CA PHE A 130 17.23 -17.28 -11.17
C PHE A 130 18.39 -17.90 -11.90
N LYS A 131 18.12 -18.98 -12.64
CA LYS A 131 19.02 -19.49 -13.65
C LYS A 131 18.23 -19.95 -14.87
N ASP A 132 18.65 -19.50 -16.06
CA ASP A 132 18.02 -19.82 -17.34
C ASP A 132 16.49 -19.58 -17.33
N GLY A 133 16.06 -18.48 -16.69
CA GLY A 133 14.65 -18.09 -16.55
C GLY A 133 13.86 -18.87 -15.48
N GLN A 134 14.47 -19.85 -14.82
CA GLN A 134 13.84 -20.60 -13.73
C GLN A 134 14.19 -20.00 -12.38
N GLU A 135 13.20 -19.79 -11.51
CA GLU A 135 13.42 -19.33 -10.15
C GLU A 135 14.02 -20.46 -9.29
N LEU A 136 15.05 -20.11 -8.55
CA LEU A 136 15.74 -21.00 -7.62
C LEU A 136 15.17 -20.86 -6.22
N VAL A 137 15.31 -21.93 -5.43
CA VAL A 137 14.92 -21.95 -4.01
C VAL A 137 16.14 -22.23 -3.14
N LEU A 138 16.08 -21.84 -1.86
CA LEU A 138 17.09 -22.23 -0.89
C LEU A 138 17.02 -23.73 -0.63
N ARG A 139 18.18 -24.38 -0.51
CA ARG A 139 18.26 -25.78 -0.07
C ARG A 139 17.77 -25.89 1.38
N PRO A 140 17.19 -27.02 1.75
CA PRO A 140 16.87 -27.31 3.15
C PRO A 140 18.06 -27.07 4.08
N ASN A 141 17.83 -26.40 5.19
CA ASN A 141 18.83 -26.05 6.22
C ASN A 141 19.99 -25.17 5.70
N LYS A 142 19.77 -24.46 4.61
CA LYS A 142 20.67 -23.38 4.14
C LYS A 142 20.02 -22.04 4.35
N GLU A 143 20.87 -21.03 4.47
CA GLU A 143 20.47 -19.63 4.65
C GLU A 143 21.23 -18.74 3.68
N ILE A 144 20.65 -17.60 3.36
CA ILE A 144 21.34 -16.51 2.65
C ILE A 144 21.64 -15.40 3.66
N ARG A 145 22.87 -14.91 3.64
CA ARG A 145 23.25 -13.74 4.42
C ARG A 145 22.86 -12.48 3.65
N LEU A 146 22.15 -11.59 4.36
CA LEU A 146 21.68 -10.29 3.89
C LEU A 146 22.01 -9.27 4.97
N ASP A 147 22.71 -8.20 4.61
CA ASP A 147 23.03 -7.12 5.53
C ASP A 147 22.27 -5.86 5.10
N PHE A 148 21.33 -5.44 5.95
CA PHE A 148 20.52 -4.23 5.76
C PHE A 148 21.30 -3.01 6.31
N PRO A 149 21.56 -1.98 5.50
CA PRO A 149 22.30 -0.81 5.97
C PRO A 149 21.50 -0.02 7.00
N THR A 150 22.17 0.46 8.03
CA THR A 150 21.60 1.36 9.03
C THR A 150 22.65 2.31 9.57
N SER A 151 22.27 3.56 9.84
CA SER A 151 23.11 4.54 10.52
C SER A 151 22.82 4.62 12.03
N ALA A 152 21.72 4.03 12.48
CA ALA A 152 21.26 4.06 13.86
C ALA A 152 20.68 2.70 14.26
N PRO A 153 21.52 1.69 14.59
CA PRO A 153 21.05 0.36 14.92
C PRO A 153 20.16 0.35 16.16
N ASP A 154 19.05 -0.39 16.08
CA ASP A 154 18.11 -0.61 17.19
C ASP A 154 18.08 -2.09 17.57
N ASN A 155 18.32 -2.40 18.86
CA ASN A 155 18.39 -3.76 19.38
C ASN A 155 17.05 -4.50 19.41
N ASN A 156 15.96 -3.79 19.19
CA ASN A 156 14.62 -4.38 19.15
C ASN A 156 14.29 -5.02 17.79
N MET A 157 15.07 -4.71 16.74
CA MET A 157 14.84 -5.22 15.39
C MET A 157 14.84 -6.75 15.34
N ARG A 158 13.93 -7.27 14.54
CA ARG A 158 13.70 -8.70 14.27
C ARG A 158 13.47 -8.89 12.78
N VAL A 159 13.59 -10.12 12.32
CA VAL A 159 13.29 -10.46 10.92
C VAL A 159 11.81 -10.75 10.76
N PHE A 160 11.19 -10.16 9.75
CA PHE A 160 9.83 -10.43 9.32
C PHE A 160 9.84 -10.91 7.87
N TYR A 161 8.85 -11.73 7.52
CA TYR A 161 8.68 -12.25 6.17
C TYR A 161 7.34 -11.81 5.59
N GLY A 162 7.37 -11.26 4.38
CA GLY A 162 6.18 -10.78 3.71
C GLY A 162 5.28 -11.92 3.24
N GLN A 163 4.01 -11.83 3.60
CA GLN A 163 2.92 -12.67 3.12
C GLN A 163 2.02 -11.82 2.24
N VAL A 164 2.05 -12.06 0.93
CA VAL A 164 1.26 -11.32 -0.05
C VAL A 164 0.03 -12.12 -0.43
N THR A 165 -1.17 -11.56 -0.19
CA THR A 165 -2.45 -12.16 -0.56
C THR A 165 -3.26 -11.14 -1.36
N GLY A 166 -3.29 -11.32 -2.69
CA GLY A 166 -3.84 -10.31 -3.60
C GLY A 166 -3.02 -9.02 -3.53
N SER A 167 -3.68 -7.90 -3.18
CA SER A 167 -3.03 -6.59 -2.97
C SER A 167 -2.66 -6.30 -1.52
N VAL A 168 -2.93 -7.23 -0.60
CA VAL A 168 -2.67 -7.04 0.84
C VAL A 168 -1.35 -7.69 1.21
N VAL A 169 -0.49 -6.92 1.88
CA VAL A 169 0.77 -7.40 2.43
C VAL A 169 0.66 -7.44 3.95
N ASN A 170 1.08 -8.55 4.54
CA ASN A 170 1.21 -8.75 5.98
C ASN A 170 2.60 -9.27 6.30
N TRP A 171 3.20 -8.78 7.38
CA TRP A 171 4.51 -9.19 7.81
C TRP A 171 4.41 -10.20 8.96
N ALA A 172 4.90 -11.41 8.74
CA ALA A 172 4.92 -12.45 9.77
C ALA A 172 6.30 -12.56 10.40
N ASN A 173 6.34 -12.62 11.74
CA ASN A 173 7.58 -12.82 12.49
C ASN A 173 7.68 -14.26 12.97
N PRO A 174 8.55 -15.10 12.37
CA PRO A 174 8.78 -16.48 12.81
C PRO A 174 9.74 -16.58 14.02
N ASN A 175 10.13 -15.46 14.65
CA ASN A 175 11.15 -15.35 15.70
C ASN A 175 12.60 -15.58 15.21
N ASP A 176 12.87 -15.43 13.92
CA ASP A 176 14.24 -15.46 13.43
C ASP A 176 15.00 -14.25 13.98
N SER A 177 16.20 -14.53 14.49
CA SER A 177 17.09 -13.51 15.05
C SER A 177 17.93 -12.86 13.95
N LEU A 178 18.38 -11.64 14.21
CA LEU A 178 19.40 -10.96 13.43
C LEU A 178 20.60 -10.61 14.34
N GLN A 179 21.74 -10.41 13.74
CA GLN A 179 22.90 -9.87 14.42
C GLN A 179 23.01 -8.37 14.09
N ILE A 180 23.42 -7.58 15.06
CA ILE A 180 23.55 -6.11 14.91
C ILE A 180 25.01 -5.75 14.89
N SER A 181 25.44 -5.06 13.85
CA SER A 181 26.72 -4.41 13.76
C SER A 181 26.54 -2.89 13.75
N SER A 182 27.63 -2.12 13.74
CA SER A 182 27.56 -0.66 13.79
C SER A 182 26.79 -0.03 12.62
N ASN A 183 26.77 -0.69 11.46
CA ASN A 183 26.22 -0.14 10.23
C ASN A 183 25.23 -1.05 9.52
N PHE A 184 24.93 -2.22 10.09
CA PHE A 184 24.08 -3.21 9.45
C PHE A 184 23.27 -4.03 10.45
N TYR A 185 22.07 -4.42 10.02
CA TYR A 185 21.36 -5.56 10.53
C TYR A 185 21.71 -6.79 9.68
N ASN A 186 22.48 -7.73 10.27
CA ASN A 186 22.94 -8.92 9.57
C ASN A 186 21.90 -10.02 9.74
N VAL A 187 21.19 -10.34 8.67
CA VAL A 187 20.13 -11.35 8.60
C VAL A 187 20.65 -12.62 7.95
N TYR A 188 20.41 -13.77 8.59
CA TYR A 188 20.66 -15.09 8.03
C TYR A 188 19.31 -15.74 7.75
N SER A 189 18.80 -15.55 6.51
CA SER A 189 17.45 -15.92 6.16
C SER A 189 17.37 -17.32 5.58
N HIS A 190 16.48 -18.15 6.14
CA HIS A 190 16.08 -19.45 5.56
C HIS A 190 15.01 -19.32 4.46
N ARG A 191 14.60 -18.11 4.12
CA ARG A 191 13.57 -17.81 3.13
C ARG A 191 14.06 -16.78 2.15
N MET A 192 13.53 -16.85 0.93
CA MET A 192 13.67 -15.86 -0.13
C MET A 192 12.40 -15.04 -0.23
N ASN A 193 12.36 -14.10 -1.14
CA ASN A 193 11.29 -13.17 -1.43
C ASN A 193 11.29 -11.97 -0.46
N TRP A 194 10.16 -11.54 0.08
CA TRP A 194 10.06 -10.35 0.92
C TRP A 194 10.57 -10.59 2.34
N ILE A 195 11.56 -9.79 2.74
CA ILE A 195 12.22 -9.85 4.05
C ILE A 195 12.30 -8.41 4.58
N ASN A 196 11.98 -8.24 5.85
CA ASN A 196 11.97 -6.95 6.50
C ASN A 196 12.69 -7.01 7.86
N CYS A 197 13.36 -5.92 8.26
CA CYS A 197 13.96 -5.74 9.59
C CYS A 197 13.12 -4.75 10.39
N ASP A 198 12.30 -5.24 11.30
CA ASP A 198 11.29 -4.44 12.00
C ASP A 198 11.19 -4.76 13.49
N TYR A 199 10.45 -3.92 14.20
CA TYR A 199 9.85 -4.28 15.48
C TYR A 199 8.49 -3.59 15.66
N PHE A 200 7.64 -4.16 16.51
CA PHE A 200 6.31 -3.62 16.78
C PHE A 200 6.39 -2.24 17.43
N ALA A 201 5.61 -1.27 16.91
CA ALA A 201 5.37 -0.01 17.60
C ALA A 201 4.77 -0.25 19.00
N ASP A 202 4.87 0.74 19.88
CA ASP A 202 4.29 0.62 21.23
C ASP A 202 2.77 0.78 21.18
N TYR A 203 2.05 -0.26 21.55
CA TYR A 203 0.59 -0.33 21.63
C TYR A 203 0.07 -0.33 23.07
N SER A 204 0.91 0.01 24.06
CA SER A 204 0.51 0.05 25.47
C SER A 204 -0.38 1.26 25.82
N GLY A 205 -0.39 2.31 24.97
CA GLY A 205 -1.13 3.55 25.16
C GLY A 205 -2.55 3.52 24.60
N THR A 206 -3.17 4.70 24.52
CA THR A 206 -4.46 4.90 23.88
C THR A 206 -4.33 4.67 22.35
N LEU A 207 -5.30 4.00 21.79
CA LEU A 207 -5.38 3.71 20.35
C LEU A 207 -6.56 4.48 19.72
N ALA A 208 -6.41 4.86 18.46
CA ALA A 208 -7.46 5.48 17.67
C ALA A 208 -7.39 5.02 16.21
N SER A 209 -8.53 5.05 15.54
CA SER A 209 -8.64 4.80 14.09
C SER A 209 -8.96 6.08 13.35
N PHE A 210 -8.82 6.03 12.02
CA PHE A 210 -9.18 7.13 11.12
C PHE A 210 -10.53 6.90 10.49
N ASN A 211 -11.31 7.97 10.37
CA ASN A 211 -12.51 8.04 9.55
C ASN A 211 -12.29 9.13 8.49
N LEU A 212 -12.18 8.70 7.23
CA LEU A 212 -11.86 9.56 6.09
C LEU A 212 -13.07 9.54 5.15
N THR A 213 -13.65 10.70 4.88
CA THR A 213 -14.86 10.87 4.09
C THR A 213 -14.62 11.90 3.00
N SER A 214 -15.46 11.91 1.97
CA SER A 214 -15.51 12.97 0.97
C SER A 214 -16.93 13.13 0.45
N THR A 215 -17.30 14.37 0.18
CA THR A 215 -18.55 14.73 -0.50
C THR A 215 -18.33 15.05 -1.98
N THR A 216 -17.09 15.13 -2.42
CA THR A 216 -16.70 15.49 -3.80
C THR A 216 -15.92 14.40 -4.53
N GLU A 217 -15.26 13.47 -3.79
CA GLU A 217 -14.35 12.49 -4.35
C GLU A 217 -14.83 11.06 -4.10
N ASP A 218 -14.72 10.20 -5.10
CA ASP A 218 -14.80 8.75 -4.90
C ASP A 218 -13.50 8.24 -4.27
N ILE A 219 -13.44 8.25 -2.93
CA ILE A 219 -12.27 7.81 -2.19
C ILE A 219 -11.97 6.32 -2.31
N THR A 220 -12.86 5.51 -2.91
CA THR A 220 -12.64 4.06 -3.07
C THR A 220 -11.61 3.76 -4.15
N SER A 221 -11.48 4.65 -5.14
CA SER A 221 -10.56 4.54 -6.26
C SER A 221 -9.16 5.14 -6.02
N LEU A 222 -8.91 5.66 -4.80
CA LEU A 222 -7.65 6.32 -4.43
C LEU A 222 -6.61 5.37 -3.83
N GLY A 223 -5.33 5.66 -4.05
CA GLY A 223 -4.25 5.20 -3.18
C GLY A 223 -4.31 5.97 -1.86
N LYS A 224 -4.43 5.27 -0.72
CA LYS A 224 -4.66 5.87 0.60
C LYS A 224 -3.59 5.40 1.57
N PHE A 225 -2.74 6.33 2.01
CA PHE A 225 -1.58 6.02 2.83
C PHE A 225 -1.51 6.95 4.05
N ILE A 226 -1.01 6.42 5.16
CA ILE A 226 -0.59 7.19 6.33
C ILE A 226 0.85 6.82 6.63
N TYR A 227 1.74 7.79 6.58
CA TYR A 227 3.13 7.65 6.96
C TYR A 227 3.33 8.12 8.41
N PHE A 228 4.13 7.38 9.18
CA PHE A 228 4.42 7.61 10.59
C PHE A 228 5.89 7.99 10.75
N ASP A 229 6.18 9.27 10.94
CA ASP A 229 7.55 9.82 10.93
C ASP A 229 8.47 9.14 11.95
N GLY A 230 8.01 9.01 13.19
CA GLY A 230 8.79 8.43 14.29
C GLY A 230 9.11 6.94 14.12
N LEU A 231 8.35 6.26 13.26
CA LEU A 231 8.47 4.82 13.02
C LEU A 231 9.13 4.49 11.68
N ASN A 232 9.35 5.47 10.79
CA ASN A 232 9.68 5.25 9.38
C ASN A 232 8.75 4.19 8.77
N SER A 233 7.45 4.31 9.00
CA SER A 233 6.44 3.27 8.75
C SER A 233 5.31 3.81 7.91
N MET A 234 4.72 2.96 7.07
CA MET A 234 3.57 3.31 6.26
C MET A 234 2.43 2.33 6.47
N MET A 235 1.22 2.84 6.65
CA MET A 235 -0.02 2.07 6.63
C MET A 235 -0.79 2.40 5.35
N GLN A 236 -1.21 1.38 4.61
CA GLN A 236 -2.17 1.53 3.52
C GLN A 236 -3.59 1.29 4.06
N ILE A 237 -4.54 2.16 3.68
CA ILE A 237 -5.92 2.06 4.16
C ILE A 237 -6.78 1.36 3.12
N TYR A 238 -7.26 0.17 3.46
CA TYR A 238 -8.13 -0.65 2.60
C TYR A 238 -9.62 -0.50 2.93
N SER A 239 -9.95 -0.14 4.18
CA SER A 239 -11.33 -0.01 4.66
C SER A 239 -11.48 1.13 5.66
N MET A 240 -12.73 1.60 5.88
CA MET A 240 -13.07 2.57 6.90
C MET A 240 -13.98 1.94 7.97
N PRO A 241 -13.74 2.20 9.26
CA PRO A 241 -12.57 2.90 9.81
C PRO A 241 -11.26 2.11 9.55
N SER A 242 -10.12 2.79 9.62
CA SER A 242 -8.81 2.16 9.51
C SER A 242 -8.52 1.20 10.68
N ALA A 243 -7.43 0.44 10.58
CA ALA A 243 -6.84 -0.21 11.76
C ALA A 243 -6.49 0.84 12.83
N SER A 244 -6.55 0.43 14.11
CA SER A 244 -6.22 1.31 15.24
C SER A 244 -4.71 1.47 15.37
N VAL A 245 -4.27 2.71 15.65
CA VAL A 245 -2.87 3.09 15.81
C VAL A 245 -2.66 3.88 17.10
N PRO A 246 -1.41 3.97 17.61
CA PRO A 246 -1.13 4.74 18.82
C PRO A 246 -1.44 6.22 18.68
N VAL A 247 -2.10 6.80 19.71
CA VAL A 247 -2.33 8.24 19.83
C VAL A 247 -1.03 8.95 20.18
N GLY A 248 -0.78 10.11 19.55
CA GLY A 248 0.41 10.94 19.77
C GLY A 248 1.48 10.79 18.68
N GLU A 249 1.34 9.84 17.75
CA GLU A 249 2.25 9.69 16.61
C GLU A 249 2.11 10.86 15.63
N ASN A 250 3.24 11.41 15.16
CA ASN A 250 3.26 12.36 14.04
C ASN A 250 3.04 11.61 12.74
N ILE A 251 2.09 12.09 11.94
CA ILE A 251 1.68 11.39 10.73
C ILE A 251 1.51 12.34 9.55
N LYS A 252 1.68 11.79 8.37
CA LYS A 252 1.31 12.40 7.09
C LYS A 252 0.25 11.55 6.41
N ILE A 253 -0.93 12.13 6.20
CA ILE A 253 -2.03 11.49 5.48
C ILE A 253 -1.88 11.85 4.01
N ILE A 254 -1.81 10.85 3.15
CA ILE A 254 -1.50 11.02 1.72
C ILE A 254 -2.53 10.25 0.92
N PHE A 255 -3.26 10.94 0.04
CA PHE A 255 -4.09 10.31 -0.96
C PHE A 255 -3.56 10.66 -2.34
N ILE A 256 -3.58 9.69 -3.23
CA ILE A 256 -3.15 9.83 -4.62
C ILE A 256 -4.30 9.35 -5.49
N GLY A 257 -4.65 10.15 -6.50
CA GLY A 257 -5.65 9.84 -7.50
C GLY A 257 -5.14 10.13 -8.90
N LYS A 258 -5.49 9.27 -9.87
CA LYS A 258 -5.30 9.54 -11.30
C LYS A 258 -6.60 9.30 -12.04
N ASN A 259 -7.07 10.33 -12.77
CA ASN A 259 -8.29 10.24 -13.53
C ASN A 259 -8.06 9.66 -14.95
N THR A 260 -9.12 9.43 -15.70
CA THR A 260 -9.07 8.91 -17.08
C THR A 260 -8.45 9.89 -18.08
N ALA A 261 -8.36 11.19 -17.77
CA ALA A 261 -7.64 12.18 -18.57
C ALA A 261 -6.12 12.13 -18.35
N GLY A 262 -5.66 11.30 -17.41
CA GLY A 262 -4.24 11.14 -17.07
C GLY A 262 -3.73 12.18 -16.08
N GLU A 263 -4.61 13.01 -15.52
CA GLU A 263 -4.26 14.03 -14.55
C GLU A 263 -4.10 13.43 -13.16
N LEU A 264 -3.06 13.89 -12.42
CA LEU A 264 -2.76 13.46 -11.07
C LEU A 264 -3.35 14.43 -10.05
N PHE A 265 -3.86 13.86 -8.97
CA PHE A 265 -4.43 14.57 -7.85
C PHE A 265 -3.88 14.01 -6.53
N HIS A 266 -3.82 14.86 -5.52
CA HIS A 266 -3.37 14.45 -4.20
C HIS A 266 -4.14 15.16 -3.09
N TYR A 267 -4.14 14.53 -1.92
CA TYR A 267 -4.42 15.15 -0.62
C TYR A 267 -3.22 14.92 0.28
N TYR A 268 -2.82 15.93 1.00
CA TYR A 268 -1.72 15.85 1.97
C TYR A 268 -2.11 16.59 3.25
N ASN A 269 -1.91 15.95 4.39
CA ASN A 269 -2.13 16.57 5.70
C ASN A 269 -1.09 16.07 6.70
N ASP A 270 -0.29 16.99 7.24
CA ASP A 270 0.69 16.75 8.29
C ASP A 270 0.03 17.05 9.65
N THR A 271 -0.04 16.06 10.53
CA THR A 271 -0.81 16.16 11.78
C THR A 271 -0.33 15.13 12.82
N ILE A 272 -1.03 15.06 13.95
CA ILE A 272 -0.77 14.12 15.04
C ILE A 272 -2.02 13.24 15.23
N VAL A 273 -1.81 11.94 15.49
CA VAL A 273 -2.90 11.04 15.87
C VAL A 273 -3.52 11.49 17.19
N THR A 274 -4.80 11.80 17.15
CA THR A 274 -5.61 12.16 18.32
C THR A 274 -6.57 11.04 18.70
N THR A 275 -7.36 11.22 19.74
CA THR A 275 -8.41 10.26 20.12
C THR A 275 -9.61 10.27 19.15
N SER A 276 -9.68 11.28 18.27
CA SER A 276 -10.73 11.39 17.23
C SER A 276 -10.10 11.94 15.95
N ASN A 277 -9.97 11.08 14.94
CA ASN A 277 -9.34 11.38 13.66
C ASN A 277 -10.38 11.28 12.54
N SER A 278 -11.07 12.36 12.25
CA SER A 278 -12.06 12.46 11.18
C SER A 278 -11.66 13.59 10.25
N TYR A 279 -11.49 13.26 8.96
CA TYR A 279 -11.05 14.22 7.94
C TYR A 279 -11.95 14.15 6.71
N GLU A 280 -12.36 15.32 6.23
CA GLU A 280 -12.99 15.47 4.92
C GLU A 280 -11.89 15.62 3.87
N ILE A 281 -11.92 14.76 2.86
CA ILE A 281 -10.89 14.67 1.82
C ILE A 281 -11.37 15.46 0.60
N SER A 282 -10.55 16.41 0.18
CA SER A 282 -10.69 17.14 -1.09
C SER A 282 -9.34 17.17 -1.78
N LEU A 283 -9.28 16.70 -3.01
CA LEU A 283 -8.05 16.54 -3.76
C LEU A 283 -7.70 17.81 -4.53
N SER A 284 -6.40 18.07 -4.67
CA SER A 284 -5.84 19.11 -5.53
C SER A 284 -5.01 18.47 -6.63
N GLN A 285 -5.04 19.05 -7.83
CA GLN A 285 -4.18 18.59 -8.93
C GLN A 285 -2.70 18.80 -8.58
N ILE A 286 -1.85 17.87 -8.99
CA ILE A 286 -0.40 17.91 -8.77
C ILE A 286 0.34 17.42 -10.00
N SER A 287 1.55 17.95 -10.24
CA SER A 287 2.45 17.37 -11.22
C SER A 287 3.14 16.11 -10.67
N GLU A 288 3.57 15.21 -11.54
CA GLU A 288 4.32 14.02 -11.14
C GLU A 288 5.62 14.39 -10.42
N THR A 289 6.32 15.42 -10.90
CA THR A 289 7.56 15.91 -10.26
C THR A 289 7.32 16.44 -8.84
N ASP A 290 6.22 17.17 -8.64
CA ASP A 290 5.88 17.71 -7.32
C ASP A 290 5.42 16.61 -6.36
N LEU A 291 4.69 15.59 -6.88
CA LEU A 291 4.31 14.42 -6.09
C LEU A 291 5.55 13.62 -5.65
N ASP A 292 6.50 13.38 -6.58
CA ASP A 292 7.76 12.70 -6.25
C ASP A 292 8.57 13.49 -5.20
N ALA A 293 8.61 14.82 -5.32
CA ALA A 293 9.27 15.69 -4.35
C ALA A 293 8.58 15.64 -2.98
N LEU A 294 7.25 15.64 -2.93
CA LEU A 294 6.48 15.51 -1.70
C LEU A 294 6.78 14.18 -1.01
N LEU A 295 6.72 13.06 -1.74
CA LEU A 295 6.94 11.72 -1.20
C LEU A 295 8.40 11.46 -0.77
N ASN A 296 9.38 12.13 -1.39
CA ASN A 296 10.79 12.07 -0.97
C ASN A 296 11.07 12.86 0.32
N ASN A 297 10.18 13.78 0.71
CA ASN A 297 10.31 14.63 1.90
C ASN A 297 9.39 14.20 3.05
N LEU A 298 8.82 12.99 2.99
CA LEU A 298 8.03 12.41 4.07
C LEU A 298 8.87 12.11 5.31
#